data_fb989bb0dd4df4c917b5ffa0be709357
#
_entry.id   fb989bb0dd4df4c917b5ffa0be709357
#
_cell.length_a   1.000
_cell.length_b   1.000
_cell.length_c   1.000
_cell.angle_alpha   90.00
_cell.angle_beta   90.00
_cell.angle_gamma   90.00
#
_symmetry.space_group_name_H-M   'P 1'
#
loop_
_entity.id
_entity.type
_entity.pdbx_description
1 polymer ?
#
loop_
_entity_poly.entity_id
_entity_poly.type
_entity_poly.pdbx_seq_one_letter_code
_entity_poly.pdbx_strand_id
1 'polypeptide(L)'
;MDYFPLFLDARSLRCLIVGAGEVAARKLELIMKTPAHITVVAPWACETVKRLAKNEKVTLIEREFIDSDLTDKDMVFIATDKSETNQAIHDLAREQKVLVNVVDNTPLCQFITPSIVDRSPIIIAMS
;
A
#
# COMPACT_ATOMS: atom_id res chain seq x y z
N MET A 1 12.68 -18.74 10.79
CA MET A 1 11.59 -18.06 10.04
C MET A 1 11.80 -16.57 10.21
N ASP A 2 12.07 -15.89 9.10
CA ASP A 2 12.35 -14.44 9.15
C ASP A 2 11.06 -13.61 9.00
N TYR A 3 10.02 -14.20 8.44
CA TYR A 3 8.72 -13.56 8.29
C TYR A 3 7.65 -14.31 9.07
N PHE A 4 6.90 -13.59 9.86
CA PHE A 4 5.82 -14.15 10.64
C PHE A 4 4.49 -13.94 9.90
N PRO A 5 3.82 -15.02 9.45
CA PRO A 5 2.55 -14.87 8.74
C PRO A 5 1.44 -14.47 9.70
N LEU A 6 0.65 -13.50 9.29
CA LEU A 6 -0.54 -13.08 10.03
C LEU A 6 -1.62 -12.59 9.06
N PHE A 7 -2.85 -12.57 9.52
CA PHE A 7 -3.99 -12.06 8.79
C PHE A 7 -4.50 -10.81 9.48
N LEU A 8 -4.51 -9.69 8.75
CA LEU A 8 -5.03 -8.43 9.28
C LEU A 8 -6.53 -8.33 9.05
N ASP A 9 -7.26 -7.84 10.04
CA ASP A 9 -8.67 -7.50 9.85
C ASP A 9 -8.73 -6.25 8.97
N ALA A 10 -9.20 -6.41 7.74
CA ALA A 10 -9.20 -5.33 6.76
C ALA A 10 -10.44 -4.44 6.84
N ARG A 11 -11.42 -4.75 7.69
CA ARG A 11 -12.67 -3.99 7.76
C ARG A 11 -12.45 -2.55 8.24
N SER A 12 -11.46 -2.33 9.09
CA SER A 12 -11.10 -1.00 9.58
C SER A 12 -9.70 -0.56 9.14
N LEU A 13 -9.09 -1.28 8.21
CA LEU A 13 -7.73 -1.01 7.75
C LEU A 13 -7.71 0.25 6.90
N ARG A 14 -6.76 1.13 7.18
CA ARG A 14 -6.49 2.33 6.41
C ARG A 14 -5.14 2.20 5.74
N CYS A 15 -5.16 2.11 4.42
CA CYS A 15 -3.97 1.90 3.62
C CYS A 15 -3.64 3.13 2.78
N LEU A 16 -2.37 3.50 2.76
CA LEU A 16 -1.83 4.53 1.89
C LEU A 16 -0.99 3.89 0.81
N ILE A 17 -1.14 4.35 -0.42
CA ILE A 17 -0.26 3.99 -1.53
C ILE A 17 0.36 5.28 -2.05
N VAL A 18 1.67 5.40 -2.01
CA VAL A 18 2.41 6.53 -2.55
C VAL A 18 3.00 6.13 -3.88
N GLY A 19 2.56 6.80 -4.92
CA GLY A 19 2.83 6.41 -6.30
C GLY A 19 1.56 5.92 -6.99
N ALA A 20 1.46 6.11 -8.30
CA ALA A 20 0.26 5.76 -9.04
C ALA A 20 0.57 5.28 -10.47
N GLY A 21 1.70 4.63 -10.65
CA GLY A 21 2.05 3.93 -11.87
C GLY A 21 1.54 2.49 -11.86
N GLU A 22 2.03 1.67 -12.79
CA GLU A 22 1.56 0.29 -12.96
C GLU A 22 1.84 -0.58 -11.71
N VAL A 23 2.97 -0.37 -11.04
CA VAL A 23 3.31 -1.13 -9.83
C VAL A 23 2.34 -0.78 -8.70
N ALA A 24 2.07 0.50 -8.51
CA ALA A 24 1.08 0.95 -7.53
C ALA A 24 -0.32 0.43 -7.86
N ALA A 25 -0.68 0.37 -9.13
CA ALA A 25 -1.96 -0.16 -9.59
C ALA A 25 -2.17 -1.61 -9.14
N ARG A 26 -1.11 -2.43 -9.22
CA ARG A 26 -1.20 -3.84 -8.79
C ARG A 26 -1.43 -3.96 -7.29
N LYS A 27 -0.78 -3.11 -6.49
CA LYS A 27 -1.03 -3.08 -5.04
C LYS A 27 -2.44 -2.60 -4.73
N LEU A 28 -2.90 -1.60 -5.46
CA LEU A 28 -4.27 -1.09 -5.32
C LEU A 28 -5.29 -2.19 -5.62
N GLU A 29 -5.13 -2.91 -6.73
CA GLU A 29 -6.01 -4.01 -7.08
C GLU A 29 -6.05 -5.09 -5.99
N LEU A 30 -4.90 -5.42 -5.43
CA LEU A 30 -4.80 -6.42 -4.37
C LEU A 30 -5.60 -5.99 -3.13
N ILE A 31 -5.37 -4.77 -2.64
CA ILE A 31 -6.01 -4.29 -1.41
C ILE A 31 -7.49 -4.02 -1.63
N MET A 32 -7.91 -3.66 -2.85
CA MET A 32 -9.32 -3.48 -3.18
C MET A 32 -10.15 -4.76 -3.07
N LYS A 33 -9.52 -5.91 -3.01
CA LYS A 33 -10.22 -7.19 -2.72
C LYS A 33 -10.71 -7.27 -1.28
N THR A 34 -10.31 -6.33 -0.45
CA THR A 34 -10.70 -6.23 0.96
C THR A 34 -11.61 -5.03 1.17
N PRO A 35 -12.30 -4.92 2.33
CA PRO A 35 -13.07 -3.71 2.66
C PRO A 35 -12.22 -2.53 3.16
N ALA A 36 -10.90 -2.58 3.05
CA ALA A 36 -10.03 -1.51 3.51
C ALA A 36 -10.30 -0.18 2.80
N HIS A 37 -10.07 0.92 3.51
CA HIS A 37 -10.07 2.25 2.90
C HIS A 37 -8.67 2.54 2.37
N ILE A 38 -8.59 3.02 1.12
CA ILE A 38 -7.33 3.20 0.42
C ILE A 38 -7.21 4.65 -0.04
N THR A 39 -6.09 5.28 0.30
CA THR A 39 -5.72 6.59 -0.23
C THR A 39 -4.50 6.41 -1.13
N VAL A 40 -4.57 6.95 -2.34
CA VAL A 40 -3.46 6.95 -3.29
C VAL A 40 -3.00 8.38 -3.47
N VAL A 41 -1.72 8.64 -3.30
CA VAL A 41 -1.12 9.97 -3.43
C VAL A 41 0.01 9.91 -4.46
N ALA A 42 -0.10 10.72 -5.50
CA ALA A 42 0.94 10.85 -6.52
C ALA A 42 0.67 12.10 -7.36
N PRO A 43 1.72 12.77 -7.89
CA PRO A 43 1.50 13.93 -8.77
C PRO A 43 0.90 13.55 -10.12
N TRP A 44 1.03 12.29 -10.51
CA TRP A 44 0.47 11.76 -11.77
C TRP A 44 -0.04 10.34 -11.52
N ALA A 45 -1.13 9.98 -12.15
CA ALA A 45 -1.71 8.65 -12.04
C ALA A 45 -1.94 8.04 -13.42
N CYS A 46 -1.62 6.75 -13.57
CA CYS A 46 -1.90 6.02 -14.80
C CYS A 46 -3.41 5.76 -14.94
N GLU A 47 -3.84 5.40 -16.15
CA GLU A 47 -5.25 5.18 -16.45
C GLU A 47 -5.88 4.09 -15.57
N THR A 48 -5.12 3.04 -15.27
CA THR A 48 -5.61 1.95 -14.41
C THR A 48 -5.95 2.48 -13.02
N VAL A 49 -5.06 3.27 -12.41
CA VAL A 49 -5.31 3.87 -11.10
C VAL A 49 -6.51 4.80 -11.14
N LYS A 50 -6.62 5.64 -12.16
CA LYS A 50 -7.76 6.54 -12.32
C LYS A 50 -9.08 5.78 -12.42
N ARG A 51 -9.08 4.68 -13.15
CA ARG A 51 -10.27 3.83 -13.30
C ARG A 51 -10.65 3.18 -11.97
N LEU A 52 -9.67 2.63 -11.26
CA LEU A 52 -9.90 1.98 -9.95
C LEU A 52 -10.35 2.99 -8.89
N ALA A 53 -9.86 4.23 -8.99
CA ALA A 53 -10.21 5.28 -8.03
C ALA A 53 -11.66 5.78 -8.14
N LYS A 54 -12.42 5.29 -9.12
CA LYS A 54 -13.86 5.55 -9.18
C LYS A 54 -14.63 4.79 -8.10
N ASN A 55 -14.02 3.77 -7.50
CA ASN A 55 -14.61 3.05 -6.38
C ASN A 55 -14.60 3.93 -5.14
N GLU A 56 -15.70 3.96 -4.40
CA GLU A 56 -15.86 4.83 -3.22
C GLU A 56 -14.87 4.54 -2.08
N LYS A 57 -14.30 3.34 -2.03
CA LYS A 57 -13.27 2.97 -1.04
C LYS A 57 -11.92 3.61 -1.33
N VAL A 58 -11.70 4.15 -2.52
CA VAL A 58 -10.42 4.67 -2.98
C VAL A 58 -10.52 6.18 -3.11
N THR A 59 -9.57 6.86 -2.46
CA THR A 59 -9.39 8.31 -2.62
C THR A 59 -8.09 8.55 -3.35
N LEU A 60 -8.15 9.15 -4.53
CA LEU A 60 -6.97 9.54 -5.30
C LEU A 60 -6.70 11.02 -5.08
N ILE A 61 -5.49 11.33 -4.64
CA ILE A 61 -5.02 12.71 -4.44
C ILE A 61 -3.85 12.95 -5.37
N GLU A 62 -4.06 13.77 -6.37
CA GLU A 62 -3.06 14.05 -7.41
C GLU A 62 -2.18 15.24 -7.02
N ARG A 63 -1.24 14.99 -6.16
CA ARG A 63 -0.18 15.91 -5.72
C ARG A 63 0.97 15.09 -5.14
N GLU A 64 2.07 15.75 -4.83
CA GLU A 64 3.17 15.09 -4.14
C GLU A 64 2.78 14.73 -2.71
N PHE A 65 3.42 13.69 -2.19
CA PHE A 65 3.26 13.25 -0.81
C PHE A 65 3.64 14.37 0.17
N ILE A 66 2.86 14.50 1.23
CA ILE A 66 3.20 15.33 2.39
C ILE A 66 3.14 14.48 3.66
N ASP A 67 3.87 14.89 4.70
CA ASP A 67 4.02 14.10 5.92
C ASP A 67 2.68 13.69 6.54
N SER A 68 1.70 14.59 6.51
CA SER A 68 0.38 14.31 7.10
C SER A 68 -0.43 13.24 6.35
N ASP A 69 0.01 12.83 5.17
CA ASP A 69 -0.64 11.72 4.46
C ASP A 69 -0.53 10.39 5.22
N LEU A 70 0.47 10.27 6.11
CA LEU A 70 0.64 9.10 6.96
C LEU A 70 -0.25 9.12 8.21
N THR A 71 -0.84 10.26 8.53
CA THR A 71 -1.68 10.39 9.73
C THR A 71 -2.88 9.44 9.64
N ASP A 72 -3.10 8.67 10.71
CA ASP A 72 -4.19 7.68 10.81
C ASP A 72 -4.13 6.52 9.81
N LYS A 73 -2.97 6.30 9.20
CA LYS A 73 -2.77 5.13 8.33
C LYS A 73 -2.19 3.97 9.13
N ASP A 74 -2.66 2.76 8.80
CA ASP A 74 -2.18 1.53 9.41
C ASP A 74 -1.00 0.94 8.63
N MET A 75 -1.00 1.11 7.31
CA MET A 75 0.05 0.61 6.44
C MET A 75 0.24 1.50 5.22
N VAL A 76 1.44 1.44 4.66
CA VAL A 76 1.78 2.19 3.45
C VAL A 76 2.58 1.33 2.49
N PHE A 77 2.18 1.39 1.21
CA PHE A 77 2.98 0.89 0.08
C PHE A 77 3.65 2.09 -0.59
N ILE A 78 4.96 2.04 -0.70
CA ILE A 78 5.75 3.11 -1.32
C ILE A 78 6.24 2.61 -2.68
N ALA A 79 5.74 3.20 -3.75
CA ALA A 79 5.95 2.74 -5.12
C ALA A 79 6.24 3.90 -6.06
N THR A 80 7.10 4.84 -5.66
CA THR A 80 7.56 5.91 -6.54
C THR A 80 8.81 5.46 -7.30
N ASP A 81 9.19 6.18 -8.33
CA ASP A 81 10.38 5.91 -9.11
C ASP A 81 11.64 6.58 -8.55
N LYS A 82 11.52 7.30 -7.42
CA LYS A 82 12.64 8.02 -6.80
C LYS A 82 13.04 7.35 -5.50
N SER A 83 14.18 6.68 -5.50
CA SER A 83 14.65 5.95 -4.32
C SER A 83 14.87 6.82 -3.09
N GLU A 84 15.31 8.07 -3.27
CA GLU A 84 15.49 9.00 -2.16
C GLU A 84 14.16 9.36 -1.50
N THR A 85 13.14 9.60 -2.33
CA THR A 85 11.78 9.86 -1.84
C THR A 85 11.25 8.64 -1.09
N ASN A 86 11.43 7.45 -1.65
CA ASN A 86 11.00 6.21 -1.03
C ASN A 86 11.65 6.01 0.35
N GLN A 87 12.95 6.29 0.46
CA GLN A 87 13.67 6.18 1.72
C GLN A 87 13.15 7.17 2.75
N ALA A 88 12.92 8.41 2.35
CA ALA A 88 12.43 9.45 3.26
C ALA A 88 11.03 9.11 3.81
N ILE A 89 10.15 8.63 2.96
CA ILE A 89 8.80 8.21 3.37
C ILE A 89 8.87 6.99 4.27
N HIS A 90 9.74 6.03 3.93
CA HIS A 90 9.98 4.85 4.76
C HIS A 90 10.38 5.26 6.19
N ASP A 91 11.37 6.14 6.30
CA ASP A 91 11.88 6.56 7.61
C ASP A 91 10.78 7.24 8.44
N LEU A 92 9.99 8.10 7.80
CA LEU A 92 8.88 8.77 8.46
C LEU A 92 7.78 7.79 8.89
N ALA A 93 7.46 6.84 8.03
CA ALA A 93 6.45 5.80 8.34
C ALA A 93 6.90 4.94 9.54
N ARG A 94 8.18 4.55 9.58
CA ARG A 94 8.73 3.81 10.70
C ARG A 94 8.63 4.61 12.00
N GLU A 95 8.95 5.89 11.95
CA GLU A 95 8.86 6.78 13.09
C GLU A 95 7.42 6.89 13.62
N GLN A 96 6.46 6.92 12.74
CA GLN A 96 5.04 6.99 13.09
C GLN A 96 4.39 5.63 13.34
N LYS A 97 5.16 4.55 13.29
CA LYS A 97 4.70 3.18 13.51
C LYS A 97 3.62 2.74 12.52
N VAL A 98 3.73 3.21 11.29
CA VAL A 98 2.93 2.75 10.16
C VAL A 98 3.68 1.57 9.51
N LEU A 99 3.01 0.46 9.29
CA LEU A 99 3.62 -0.70 8.60
C LEU A 99 4.01 -0.28 7.19
N VAL A 100 5.24 -0.57 6.79
CA VAL A 100 5.79 -0.07 5.53
C VAL A 100 6.23 -1.21 4.60
N ASN A 101 5.87 -1.07 3.33
CA ASN A 101 6.39 -1.88 2.24
C ASN A 101 6.91 -0.94 1.15
N VAL A 102 8.21 -1.00 0.89
CA VAL A 102 8.81 -0.30 -0.25
C VAL A 102 8.88 -1.31 -1.38
N VAL A 103 8.11 -1.08 -2.43
CA VAL A 103 7.96 -2.03 -3.52
C VAL A 103 9.32 -2.27 -4.21
N ASP A 104 9.65 -3.53 -4.44
CA ASP A 104 10.91 -4.00 -5.02
C ASP A 104 12.15 -3.65 -4.18
N ASN A 105 11.97 -3.38 -2.88
CA ASN A 105 13.08 -3.10 -1.98
C ASN A 105 12.85 -3.82 -0.65
N THR A 106 13.03 -5.13 -0.65
CA THR A 106 12.78 -6.00 0.50
C THR A 106 13.48 -5.55 1.78
N PRO A 107 14.75 -5.08 1.75
CA PRO A 107 15.41 -4.61 2.98
C PRO A 107 14.69 -3.46 3.70
N LEU A 108 13.86 -2.69 2.99
CA LEU A 108 13.09 -1.59 3.58
C LEU A 108 11.66 -1.99 3.91
N CYS A 109 11.30 -3.26 3.76
CA CYS A 109 9.93 -3.73 4.03
C CYS A 109 9.80 -4.30 5.43
N GLN A 110 8.79 -3.88 6.17
CA GLN A 110 8.39 -4.51 7.43
C GLN A 110 7.47 -5.70 7.18
N PHE A 111 6.79 -5.72 6.06
CA PHE A 111 5.91 -6.81 5.66
C PHE A 111 6.05 -7.02 4.16
N ILE A 112 5.70 -8.22 3.72
CA ILE A 112 5.68 -8.57 2.31
C ILE A 112 4.27 -8.99 1.92
N THR A 113 3.95 -8.90 0.65
CA THR A 113 2.70 -9.42 0.12
C THR A 113 2.98 -10.77 -0.53
N PRO A 114 2.52 -11.86 0.09
CA PRO A 114 2.74 -13.21 -0.45
C PRO A 114 1.80 -13.52 -1.60
N SER A 115 2.02 -14.66 -2.24
CA SER A 115 1.01 -15.22 -3.14
C SER A 115 -0.21 -15.63 -2.32
N ILE A 116 -1.38 -15.21 -2.76
CA ILE A 116 -2.63 -15.44 -2.04
C ILE A 116 -3.56 -16.28 -2.88
N VAL A 117 -4.10 -17.33 -2.27
CA VAL A 117 -5.18 -18.14 -2.86
C VAL A 117 -6.40 -17.94 -1.96
N ASP A 118 -7.43 -17.30 -2.51
CA ASP A 118 -8.68 -17.07 -1.80
C ASP A 118 -9.76 -18.01 -2.33
N ARG A 119 -10.13 -18.96 -1.48
CA ARG A 119 -11.24 -19.89 -1.71
C ARG A 119 -12.11 -19.85 -0.47
N SER A 120 -12.73 -18.71 -0.23
CA SER A 120 -13.50 -18.49 0.99
C SER A 120 -14.40 -19.67 1.34
N PRO A 121 -14.41 -20.13 2.62
CA PRO A 121 -13.80 -19.46 3.79
C PRO A 121 -12.30 -19.75 4.00
N ILE A 122 -11.62 -20.39 3.04
CA ILE A 122 -10.20 -20.74 3.15
C ILE A 122 -9.36 -19.75 2.36
N ILE A 123 -8.38 -19.15 3.05
CA ILE A 123 -7.38 -18.25 2.44
C ILE A 123 -6.00 -18.82 2.73
N ILE A 124 -5.20 -19.01 1.68
CA ILE A 124 -3.83 -19.52 1.78
C ILE A 124 -2.89 -18.44 1.27
N ALA A 125 -1.88 -18.11 2.08
CA ALA A 125 -0.85 -17.15 1.74
C ALA A 125 0.52 -17.86 1.73
N MET A 126 1.26 -17.70 0.64
CA MET A 126 2.56 -18.36 0.45
C MET A 126 3.59 -17.33 -0.01
N SER A 127 4.77 -17.38 0.58
CA SER A 127 5.87 -16.52 0.17
C SER A 127 7.11 -17.32 -0.24
#